data_421b86adb9b8f93d45afa2701a0be2b2
#
_entry.id   421b86adb9b8f93d45afa2701a0be2b2
#
_cell.length_a   1.000
_cell.length_b   1.000
_cell.length_c   1.000
_cell.angle_alpha   90.00
_cell.angle_beta   90.00
_cell.angle_gamma   90.00
#
_symmetry.space_group_name_H-M   'P 1'
#
loop_
_entity.id
_entity.type
_entity.pdbx_description
1 polymer ?
#
loop_
_entity_poly.entity_id
_entity_poly.type
_entity_poly.pdbx_seq_one_letter_code
_entity_poly.pdbx_strand_id
1 'polypeptide(L)'
;VDNVKSRTMEAAFPLSDLSSWMSDVRGIIDANRACFPVLGLYLRFSKASDRWAAFNYGEDVVAFEIHIPKIANEDAMERSAAVYDEIVQMTIRKYNGRPHWGKNSSAYFVGLDSENYPMWDEFLELKEDMDPNGLFNNKIWRQMNRDADIVNYPGCVLARDCICQTDSDCGQGKSCVE
;
A
#
# COMPACT_ATOMS: atom_id res chain seq x y z
N VAL A 1 -8.71 -11.66 -27.45
CA VAL A 1 -9.03 -11.41 -26.01
C VAL A 1 -8.37 -10.09 -25.69
N ASP A 2 -9.13 -9.00 -25.76
CA ASP A 2 -8.63 -7.67 -25.47
C ASP A 2 -8.15 -7.62 -24.01
N ASN A 3 -6.97 -7.06 -23.80
CA ASN A 3 -6.26 -7.01 -22.55
C ASN A 3 -7.16 -6.45 -21.43
N VAL A 4 -7.66 -7.30 -20.56
CA VAL A 4 -8.33 -6.87 -19.33
C VAL A 4 -7.27 -6.19 -18.47
N LYS A 5 -7.26 -4.87 -18.50
CA LYS A 5 -6.40 -4.08 -17.61
C LYS A 5 -6.99 -4.14 -16.20
N SER A 6 -6.20 -4.50 -15.23
CA SER A 6 -6.59 -4.44 -13.82
C SER A 6 -5.56 -3.63 -13.04
N ARG A 7 -6.02 -3.00 -11.97
CA ARG A 7 -5.14 -2.51 -10.92
C ARG A 7 -5.07 -3.59 -9.84
N THR A 8 -3.88 -3.89 -9.38
CA THR A 8 -3.65 -4.87 -8.34
C THR A 8 -2.98 -4.19 -7.16
N MET A 9 -3.48 -4.46 -5.97
CA MET A 9 -2.88 -4.02 -4.70
C MET A 9 -2.66 -5.23 -3.83
N GLU A 10 -1.52 -5.28 -3.15
CA GLU A 10 -1.15 -6.36 -2.23
C GLU A 10 -0.32 -5.81 -1.08
N ALA A 11 -0.66 -6.20 0.14
CA ALA A 11 0.15 -5.97 1.31
C ALA A 11 0.11 -7.21 2.20
N ALA A 12 1.17 -7.43 2.98
CA ALA A 12 1.24 -8.50 3.95
C ALA A 12 1.22 -7.93 5.38
N PHE A 13 0.68 -8.68 6.32
CA PHE A 13 0.61 -8.35 7.73
C PHE A 13 0.80 -9.62 8.57
N PRO A 14 1.15 -9.51 9.88
CA PRO A 14 1.38 -10.67 10.74
C PRO A 14 0.20 -11.64 10.76
N LEU A 15 0.47 -12.94 10.64
CA LEU A 15 -0.56 -13.99 10.69
C LEU A 15 -1.35 -13.96 12.00
N SER A 16 -0.72 -13.55 13.12
CA SER A 16 -1.37 -13.39 14.42
C SER A 16 -2.56 -12.43 14.40
N ASP A 17 -2.53 -11.44 13.52
CA ASP A 17 -3.53 -10.37 13.43
C ASP A 17 -4.69 -10.69 12.48
N LEU A 18 -4.67 -11.85 11.83
CA LEU A 18 -5.66 -12.21 10.81
C LEU A 18 -7.11 -12.02 11.27
N SER A 19 -7.44 -12.44 12.49
CA SER A 19 -8.82 -12.35 13.00
C SER A 19 -9.28 -10.90 13.17
N SER A 20 -8.43 -10.05 13.75
CA SER A 20 -8.71 -8.63 13.95
C SER A 20 -8.79 -7.89 12.62
N TRP A 21 -7.84 -8.17 11.72
CA TRP A 21 -7.82 -7.60 10.37
C TRP A 21 -9.09 -7.96 9.59
N MET A 22 -9.52 -9.22 9.62
CA MET A 22 -10.77 -9.64 8.96
C MET A 22 -12.00 -8.93 9.53
N SER A 23 -12.04 -8.66 10.83
CA SER A 23 -13.14 -7.91 11.47
C SER A 23 -13.19 -6.48 10.95
N ASP A 24 -12.03 -5.80 10.90
CA ASP A 24 -11.96 -4.42 10.41
C ASP A 24 -12.31 -4.31 8.92
N VAL A 25 -11.73 -5.19 8.09
CA VAL A 25 -12.05 -5.24 6.66
C VAL A 25 -13.53 -5.48 6.43
N ARG A 26 -14.15 -6.37 7.21
CA ARG A 26 -15.59 -6.59 7.15
C ARG A 26 -16.37 -5.32 7.46
N GLY A 27 -15.96 -4.55 8.47
CA GLY A 27 -16.55 -3.26 8.81
C GLY A 27 -16.50 -2.28 7.63
N ILE A 28 -15.33 -2.15 6.99
CA ILE A 28 -15.12 -1.30 5.80
C ILE A 28 -16.04 -1.77 4.64
N ILE A 29 -16.08 -3.07 4.37
CA ILE A 29 -16.91 -3.63 3.31
C ILE A 29 -18.40 -3.41 3.59
N ASP A 30 -18.85 -3.65 4.82
CA ASP A 30 -20.25 -3.49 5.21
C ASP A 30 -20.72 -2.03 5.09
N ALA A 31 -19.83 -1.07 5.35
CA ALA A 31 -20.07 0.36 5.15
C ALA A 31 -20.13 0.74 3.66
N ASN A 32 -19.45 0.01 2.79
CA ASN A 32 -19.22 0.35 1.39
C ASN A 32 -19.66 -0.72 0.39
N ARG A 33 -20.69 -1.49 0.70
CA ARG A 33 -21.14 -2.67 -0.09
C ARG A 33 -21.29 -2.43 -1.58
N ALA A 34 -21.78 -1.25 -1.97
CA ALA A 34 -21.98 -0.89 -3.38
C ALA A 34 -20.67 -0.64 -4.14
N CYS A 35 -19.57 -0.47 -3.42
CA CYS A 35 -18.23 -0.14 -3.98
C CYS A 35 -17.26 -1.31 -3.89
N PHE A 36 -17.65 -2.44 -3.27
CA PHE A 36 -16.76 -3.59 -3.14
C PHE A 36 -16.74 -4.44 -4.42
N PRO A 37 -15.58 -4.96 -4.87
CA PRO A 37 -15.49 -5.65 -6.15
C PRO A 37 -16.11 -7.03 -6.13
N VAL A 38 -16.51 -7.42 -7.30
CA VAL A 38 -17.06 -8.75 -7.59
C VAL A 38 -16.04 -9.87 -7.37
N LEU A 39 -14.74 -9.56 -7.49
CA LEU A 39 -13.68 -10.58 -7.42
C LEU A 39 -13.19 -10.90 -6.00
N GLY A 40 -13.62 -10.12 -4.99
CA GLY A 40 -13.27 -10.36 -3.60
C GLY A 40 -11.80 -10.12 -3.25
N LEU A 41 -11.40 -10.62 -2.07
CA LEU A 41 -10.03 -10.56 -1.53
C LEU A 41 -9.38 -11.93 -1.65
N TYR A 42 -8.15 -11.95 -2.12
CA TYR A 42 -7.31 -13.15 -2.12
C TYR A 42 -6.36 -13.11 -0.93
N LEU A 43 -6.28 -14.21 -0.18
CA LEU A 43 -5.36 -14.34 0.94
C LEU A 43 -4.33 -15.43 0.62
N ARG A 44 -3.06 -15.09 0.85
CA ARG A 44 -1.92 -16.03 0.75
C ARG A 44 -1.19 -16.08 2.07
N PHE A 45 -0.82 -17.27 2.49
CA PHE A 45 -0.08 -17.51 3.72
C PHE A 45 1.38 -17.79 3.36
N SER A 46 2.29 -17.07 4.00
CA SER A 46 3.73 -17.23 3.78
C SER A 46 4.45 -17.40 5.09
N LYS A 47 5.38 -18.37 5.11
CA LYS A 47 6.28 -18.58 6.22
C LYS A 47 7.31 -17.45 6.34
N ALA A 48 7.81 -17.25 7.55
CA ALA A 48 8.89 -16.32 7.83
C ALA A 48 10.10 -16.49 6.90
N SER A 49 10.74 -15.39 6.56
CA SER A 49 11.96 -15.32 5.76
C SER A 49 13.05 -14.59 6.54
N ASP A 50 14.30 -14.83 6.20
CA ASP A 50 15.48 -14.13 6.72
C ASP A 50 15.96 -12.98 5.79
N ARG A 51 15.24 -12.69 4.72
CA ARG A 51 15.61 -11.67 3.73
C ARG A 51 15.11 -10.30 4.16
N TRP A 52 16.01 -9.36 4.39
CA TRP A 52 15.78 -8.05 5.03
C TRP A 52 14.60 -7.24 4.47
N ALA A 53 14.51 -7.11 3.16
CA ALA A 53 13.44 -6.34 2.53
C ALA A 53 12.23 -7.21 2.11
N ALA A 54 12.12 -8.45 2.58
CA ALA A 54 10.97 -9.30 2.28
C ALA A 54 9.77 -8.90 3.13
N PHE A 55 8.57 -8.94 2.53
CA PHE A 55 7.32 -8.67 3.24
C PHE A 55 7.02 -9.66 4.38
N ASN A 56 7.69 -10.81 4.41
CA ASN A 56 7.57 -11.86 5.43
C ASN A 56 8.85 -12.01 6.27
N TYR A 57 9.67 -10.95 6.37
CA TYR A 57 10.87 -11.01 7.20
C TYR A 57 10.51 -11.24 8.67
N GLY A 58 11.15 -12.25 9.26
CA GLY A 58 11.11 -12.53 10.70
C GLY A 58 9.83 -13.17 11.24
N GLU A 59 8.74 -13.24 10.46
CA GLU A 59 7.45 -13.73 10.94
C GLU A 59 6.58 -14.36 9.83
N ASP A 60 5.66 -15.24 10.25
CA ASP A 60 4.64 -15.77 9.36
C ASP A 60 3.60 -14.69 9.06
N VAL A 61 3.26 -14.52 7.79
CA VAL A 61 2.36 -13.44 7.34
C VAL A 61 1.20 -13.95 6.50
N VAL A 62 0.16 -13.12 6.44
CA VAL A 62 -0.91 -13.21 5.45
C VAL A 62 -0.75 -12.05 4.48
N ALA A 63 -0.57 -12.34 3.21
CA ALA A 63 -0.66 -11.35 2.15
C ALA A 63 -2.06 -11.34 1.58
N PHE A 64 -2.73 -10.18 1.59
CA PHE A 64 -3.99 -10.00 0.89
C PHE A 64 -3.75 -9.32 -0.45
N GLU A 65 -4.50 -9.73 -1.45
CA GLU A 65 -4.44 -9.17 -2.80
C GLU A 65 -5.84 -8.77 -3.25
N ILE A 66 -5.95 -7.58 -3.82
CA ILE A 66 -7.18 -7.02 -4.38
C ILE A 66 -6.96 -6.72 -5.86
N HIS A 67 -7.91 -7.16 -6.69
CA HIS A 67 -7.94 -6.85 -8.12
C HIS A 67 -9.09 -5.93 -8.43
N ILE A 68 -8.80 -4.78 -9.04
CA ILE A 68 -9.80 -3.87 -9.59
C ILE A 68 -9.78 -4.03 -11.11
N PRO A 69 -10.74 -4.75 -11.70
CA PRO A 69 -10.82 -4.84 -13.14
C PRO A 69 -11.16 -3.48 -13.73
N LYS A 70 -10.50 -3.09 -14.80
CA LYS A 70 -10.81 -1.87 -15.56
C LYS A 70 -12.08 -2.11 -16.37
N ILE A 71 -13.25 -1.92 -15.73
CA ILE A 71 -14.56 -1.99 -16.35
C ILE A 71 -14.97 -0.58 -16.79
N ALA A 72 -15.83 -0.47 -17.78
CA ALA A 72 -16.13 0.74 -18.55
C ALA A 72 -16.69 1.98 -17.79
N ASN A 73 -16.89 1.91 -16.46
CA ASN A 73 -17.38 3.04 -15.69
C ASN A 73 -16.29 3.57 -14.72
N GLU A 74 -15.68 4.70 -15.10
CA GLU A 74 -14.58 5.31 -14.34
C GLU A 74 -15.01 5.74 -12.92
N ASP A 75 -16.19 6.29 -12.74
CA ASP A 75 -16.68 6.73 -11.43
C ASP A 75 -16.87 5.56 -10.45
N ALA A 76 -17.37 4.43 -10.92
CA ALA A 76 -17.52 3.22 -10.10
C ALA A 76 -16.13 2.66 -9.72
N MET A 77 -15.18 2.76 -10.62
CA MET A 77 -13.80 2.33 -10.35
C MET A 77 -13.11 3.23 -9.32
N GLU A 78 -13.30 4.53 -9.38
CA GLU A 78 -12.72 5.46 -8.41
C GLU A 78 -13.28 5.25 -7.01
N ARG A 79 -14.60 5.05 -6.88
CA ARG A 79 -15.22 4.72 -5.58
C ARG A 79 -14.71 3.40 -5.01
N SER A 80 -14.63 2.37 -5.85
CA SER A 80 -14.05 1.09 -5.43
C SER A 80 -12.58 1.25 -5.04
N ALA A 81 -11.82 2.04 -5.78
CA ALA A 81 -10.43 2.30 -5.48
C ALA A 81 -10.23 2.97 -4.11
N ALA A 82 -11.10 3.91 -3.72
CA ALA A 82 -11.04 4.55 -2.41
C ALA A 82 -11.22 3.53 -1.27
N VAL A 83 -12.19 2.62 -1.39
CA VAL A 83 -12.40 1.55 -0.39
C VAL A 83 -11.18 0.62 -0.29
N TYR A 84 -10.53 0.36 -1.39
CA TYR A 84 -9.31 -0.45 -1.38
C TYR A 84 -8.12 0.27 -0.79
N ASP A 85 -7.98 1.56 -1.13
CA ASP A 85 -6.96 2.41 -0.55
C ASP A 85 -7.12 2.46 0.98
N GLU A 86 -8.36 2.53 1.49
CA GLU A 86 -8.67 2.45 2.93
C GLU A 86 -8.20 1.13 3.54
N ILE A 87 -8.53 -0.02 2.93
CA ILE A 87 -8.09 -1.34 3.42
C ILE A 87 -6.56 -1.44 3.44
N VAL A 88 -5.88 -0.99 2.38
CA VAL A 88 -4.41 -1.05 2.32
C VAL A 88 -3.78 -0.12 3.36
N GLN A 89 -4.27 1.11 3.50
CA GLN A 89 -3.77 2.08 4.48
C GLN A 89 -3.97 1.58 5.91
N MET A 90 -5.16 1.09 6.23
CA MET A 90 -5.44 0.45 7.52
C MET A 90 -4.46 -0.70 7.79
N THR A 91 -4.22 -1.55 6.80
CA THR A 91 -3.28 -2.67 6.95
C THR A 91 -1.87 -2.19 7.24
N ILE A 92 -1.37 -1.19 6.52
CA ILE A 92 -0.03 -0.65 6.71
C ILE A 92 0.09 0.05 8.07
N ARG A 93 -0.91 0.85 8.48
CA ARG A 93 -0.80 1.70 9.66
C ARG A 93 -1.18 0.99 10.96
N LYS A 94 -2.26 0.20 10.96
CA LYS A 94 -2.76 -0.47 12.16
C LYS A 94 -2.11 -1.83 12.41
N TYR A 95 -1.75 -2.53 11.34
CA TYR A 95 -1.23 -3.90 11.41
C TYR A 95 0.24 -3.98 11.00
N ASN A 96 0.93 -2.84 10.94
CA ASN A 96 2.33 -2.77 10.53
C ASN A 96 2.62 -3.49 9.20
N GLY A 97 1.67 -3.37 8.27
CA GLY A 97 1.68 -4.09 7.00
C GLY A 97 2.80 -3.64 6.07
N ARG A 98 3.26 -4.57 5.24
CA ARG A 98 4.33 -4.37 4.25
C ARG A 98 3.77 -4.49 2.85
N PRO A 99 3.76 -3.41 2.05
CA PRO A 99 3.24 -3.47 0.68
C PRO A 99 4.13 -4.30 -0.22
N HIS A 100 3.52 -4.99 -1.18
CA HIS A 100 4.25 -5.75 -2.19
C HIS A 100 4.94 -4.80 -3.18
N TRP A 101 6.23 -4.96 -3.40
CA TRP A 101 7.09 -4.08 -4.20
C TRP A 101 6.64 -3.85 -5.65
N GLY A 102 5.92 -4.77 -6.24
CA GLY A 102 5.55 -4.74 -7.67
C GLY A 102 4.06 -4.55 -7.96
N LYS A 103 3.20 -4.35 -6.95
CA LYS A 103 1.75 -4.39 -7.15
C LYS A 103 0.96 -3.22 -6.57
N ASN A 104 1.61 -2.16 -6.16
CA ASN A 104 0.98 -1.07 -5.42
C ASN A 104 1.19 0.29 -6.08
N SER A 105 0.42 1.30 -5.64
CA SER A 105 0.76 2.68 -5.93
C SER A 105 1.96 3.13 -5.08
N SER A 106 2.69 4.12 -5.57
CA SER A 106 3.83 4.69 -4.86
C SER A 106 3.47 5.29 -3.49
N ALA A 107 2.21 5.72 -3.31
CA ALA A 107 1.70 6.28 -2.07
C ALA A 107 1.86 5.32 -0.85
N TYR A 108 1.74 4.02 -1.06
CA TYR A 108 1.83 3.04 0.04
C TYR A 108 3.25 2.84 0.58
N PHE A 109 4.25 3.34 -0.12
CA PHE A 109 5.65 3.26 0.30
C PHE A 109 6.13 4.51 1.04
N VAL A 110 5.31 5.56 1.13
CA VAL A 110 5.68 6.80 1.82
C VAL A 110 5.78 6.58 3.31
N GLY A 111 6.98 6.81 3.85
CA GLY A 111 7.24 6.75 5.28
C GLY A 111 7.25 5.35 5.88
N LEU A 112 7.47 4.32 5.07
CA LEU A 112 7.90 3.02 5.58
C LEU A 112 9.31 3.12 6.13
N ASP A 113 9.55 2.47 7.24
CA ASP A 113 10.82 2.55 7.97
C ASP A 113 11.11 1.24 8.72
N SER A 114 11.97 1.30 9.73
CA SER A 114 12.36 0.15 10.54
C SER A 114 11.21 -0.44 11.37
N GLU A 115 10.11 0.29 11.58
CA GLU A 115 8.92 -0.30 12.22
C GLU A 115 8.25 -1.32 11.28
N ASN A 116 8.17 -0.99 9.98
CA ASN A 116 7.64 -1.92 8.98
C ASN A 116 8.68 -2.98 8.57
N TYR A 117 9.95 -2.59 8.40
CA TYR A 117 11.04 -3.45 7.98
C TYR A 117 12.17 -3.42 9.03
N PRO A 118 12.23 -4.38 9.96
CA PRO A 118 13.16 -4.34 11.10
C PRO A 118 14.65 -4.23 10.74
N MET A 119 15.05 -4.64 9.53
CA MET A 119 16.43 -4.54 9.03
C MET A 119 16.57 -3.42 7.98
N TRP A 120 15.77 -2.35 8.14
CA TRP A 120 15.75 -1.28 7.14
C TRP A 120 17.06 -0.50 7.12
N ASP A 121 17.61 -0.19 8.27
CA ASP A 121 18.84 0.59 8.37
C ASP A 121 20.04 -0.17 7.82
N GLU A 122 20.16 -1.46 8.13
CA GLU A 122 21.20 -2.32 7.57
C GLU A 122 21.04 -2.52 6.06
N PHE A 123 19.78 -2.56 5.59
CA PHE A 123 19.49 -2.62 4.16
C PHE A 123 19.91 -1.32 3.45
N LEU A 124 19.70 -0.15 4.09
CA LEU A 124 20.14 1.14 3.56
C LEU A 124 21.68 1.22 3.46
N GLU A 125 22.40 0.82 4.51
CA GLU A 125 23.86 0.78 4.52
C GLU A 125 24.39 -0.10 3.38
N LEU A 126 23.85 -1.32 3.24
CA LEU A 126 24.22 -2.21 2.14
C LEU A 126 23.92 -1.60 0.77
N LYS A 127 22.77 -0.93 0.62
CA LYS A 127 22.38 -0.27 -0.63
C LYS A 127 23.34 0.86 -0.98
N GLU A 128 23.77 1.66 -0.01
CA GLU A 128 24.74 2.74 -0.24
C GLU A 128 26.12 2.21 -0.63
N ASP A 129 26.56 1.12 -0.02
CA ASP A 129 27.81 0.45 -0.40
C ASP A 129 27.77 -0.07 -1.84
N MET A 130 26.64 -0.62 -2.26
CA MET A 130 26.47 -1.19 -3.61
C MET A 130 26.16 -0.15 -4.68
N ASP A 131 25.52 0.94 -4.32
CA ASP A 131 25.07 2.03 -5.22
C ASP A 131 25.39 3.41 -4.63
N PRO A 132 26.67 3.75 -4.43
CA PRO A 132 27.07 5.01 -3.78
C PRO A 132 26.67 6.26 -4.57
N ASN A 133 26.38 6.11 -5.86
CA ASN A 133 25.96 7.20 -6.72
C ASN A 133 24.44 7.27 -6.89
N GLY A 134 23.67 6.38 -6.26
CA GLY A 134 22.21 6.38 -6.31
C GLY A 134 21.62 6.13 -7.71
N LEU A 135 22.32 5.38 -8.56
CA LEU A 135 21.88 5.12 -9.94
C LEU A 135 20.57 4.38 -10.04
N PHE A 136 20.23 3.59 -9.01
CA PHE A 136 18.97 2.84 -8.91
C PHE A 136 17.89 3.56 -8.10
N ASN A 137 18.10 4.81 -7.67
CA ASN A 137 17.11 5.60 -6.95
C ASN A 137 15.98 6.02 -7.88
N ASN A 138 14.87 5.31 -7.83
CA ASN A 138 13.64 5.64 -8.53
C ASN A 138 12.67 6.45 -7.65
N LYS A 139 11.51 6.86 -8.21
CA LYS A 139 10.49 7.64 -7.48
C LYS A 139 10.03 6.95 -6.19
N ILE A 140 9.77 5.63 -6.23
CA ILE A 140 9.32 4.86 -5.06
C ILE A 140 10.38 4.92 -3.96
N TRP A 141 11.64 4.68 -4.30
CA TRP A 141 12.76 4.75 -3.38
C TRP A 141 12.86 6.11 -2.69
N ARG A 142 12.76 7.19 -3.47
CA ARG A 142 12.82 8.56 -2.94
C ARG A 142 11.62 8.86 -2.02
N GLN A 143 10.43 8.37 -2.34
CA GLN A 143 9.25 8.51 -1.48
C GLN A 143 9.39 7.76 -0.15
N MET A 144 9.94 6.56 -0.16
CA MET A 144 10.19 5.78 1.07
C MET A 144 11.16 6.51 2.01
N ASN A 145 12.23 7.06 1.47
CA ASN A 145 13.23 7.79 2.25
C ASN A 145 12.82 9.23 2.58
N ARG A 146 11.57 9.62 2.29
CA ARG A 146 11.07 10.99 2.52
C ARG A 146 11.99 12.06 1.93
N ASP A 147 12.53 11.79 0.74
CA ASP A 147 13.35 12.74 0.02
C ASP A 147 12.61 14.09 -0.08
N ALA A 148 13.29 15.18 0.32
CA ALA A 148 12.70 16.51 0.45
C ALA A 148 12.08 17.04 -0.85
N ASP A 149 12.49 16.51 -2.00
CA ASP A 149 11.93 16.88 -3.31
C ASP A 149 10.58 16.21 -3.62
N ILE A 150 10.15 15.25 -2.78
CA ILE A 150 8.86 14.56 -2.90
C ILE A 150 8.00 14.92 -1.70
N VAL A 151 7.64 16.18 -1.63
CA VAL A 151 6.71 16.71 -0.62
C VAL A 151 5.28 16.43 -1.09
N ASN A 152 4.37 16.20 -0.14
CA ASN A 152 2.94 16.24 -0.41
C ASN A 152 2.59 17.58 -1.08
N TYR A 153 1.89 17.52 -2.18
CA TYR A 153 1.42 18.70 -2.91
C TYR A 153 -0.11 18.67 -2.99
N PRO A 154 -0.80 19.80 -3.16
CA PRO A 154 -2.25 19.83 -3.23
C PRO A 154 -2.79 18.90 -4.31
N GLY A 155 -3.65 17.94 -3.90
CA GLY A 155 -4.21 16.94 -4.80
C GLY A 155 -3.35 15.68 -5.01
N CYS A 156 -2.26 15.49 -4.26
CA CYS A 156 -1.38 14.33 -4.41
C CYS A 156 -2.09 12.99 -4.13
N VAL A 157 -3.13 12.99 -3.28
CA VAL A 157 -3.95 11.80 -3.02
C VAL A 157 -4.69 11.36 -4.29
N LEU A 158 -5.26 12.32 -5.03
CA LEU A 158 -5.95 12.01 -6.29
C LEU A 158 -4.98 11.54 -7.38
N ALA A 159 -3.74 12.06 -7.36
CA ALA A 159 -2.66 11.58 -8.21
C ALA A 159 -2.07 10.25 -7.75
N ARG A 160 -2.45 9.77 -6.54
CA ARG A 160 -1.93 8.57 -5.87
C ARG A 160 -0.42 8.62 -5.61
N ASP A 161 0.07 9.79 -5.32
CA ASP A 161 1.46 10.06 -5.00
C ASP A 161 1.70 10.21 -3.49
N CYS A 162 0.64 10.38 -2.69
CA CYS A 162 0.71 10.48 -1.23
C CYS A 162 -0.49 9.82 -0.55
N ILE A 163 -0.38 9.62 0.76
CA ILE A 163 -1.47 9.27 1.66
C ILE A 163 -2.03 10.55 2.28
N CYS A 164 -3.35 10.62 2.43
CA CYS A 164 -4.04 11.77 3.03
C CYS A 164 -3.56 12.02 4.46
N GLN A 165 -2.99 13.19 4.69
CA GLN A 165 -2.58 13.67 6.02
C GLN A 165 -3.28 14.99 6.37
N THR A 166 -3.57 15.80 5.35
CA THR A 166 -4.28 17.08 5.47
C THR A 166 -5.27 17.23 4.32
N ASP A 167 -6.29 18.05 4.50
CA ASP A 167 -7.31 18.30 3.47
C ASP A 167 -6.72 18.83 2.15
N SER A 168 -5.61 19.57 2.21
CA SER A 168 -4.92 20.03 1.01
C SER A 168 -4.41 18.89 0.12
N ASP A 169 -4.07 17.74 0.71
CA ASP A 169 -3.58 16.58 -0.03
C ASP A 169 -4.67 15.98 -0.93
N CYS A 170 -5.94 16.18 -0.58
CA CYS A 170 -7.09 15.74 -1.37
C CYS A 170 -7.44 16.67 -2.54
N GLY A 171 -6.88 17.89 -2.58
CA GLY A 171 -7.22 18.89 -3.58
C GLY A 171 -8.50 19.67 -3.29
N GLN A 172 -8.86 20.57 -4.22
CA GLN A 172 -9.95 21.53 -4.01
C GLN A 172 -11.31 20.84 -3.78
N GLY A 173 -11.99 21.20 -2.67
CA GLY A 173 -13.34 20.72 -2.35
C GLY A 173 -13.42 19.30 -1.82
N LYS A 174 -12.31 18.72 -1.43
CA LYS A 174 -12.24 17.37 -0.81
C LYS A 174 -11.48 17.45 0.50
N SER A 175 -11.78 16.53 1.41
CA SER A 175 -11.13 16.45 2.73
C SER A 175 -10.66 15.03 3.02
N CYS A 176 -9.63 14.93 3.89
CA CYS A 176 -9.27 13.68 4.51
C CYS A 176 -10.41 13.22 5.44
N VAL A 177 -10.68 11.93 5.47
CA VAL A 177 -11.62 11.30 6.40
C VAL A 177 -10.78 10.52 7.41
N GLU A 178 -11.04 10.77 8.70
CA GLU A 178 -10.42 10.05 9.81
C GLU A 178 -10.91 8.59 9.92
#